data_836ec02075e85771dac9d982e3816379
#
_entry.id   836ec02075e85771dac9d982e3816379
#
_cell.length_a   1.000
_cell.length_b   1.000
_cell.length_c   1.000
_cell.angle_alpha   90.00
_cell.angle_beta   90.00
_cell.angle_gamma   90.00
#
_symmetry.space_group_name_H-M   'P 1'
#
loop_
_entity.id
_entity.type
_entity.pdbx_description
1 polymer ?
#
loop_
_entity_poly.entity_id
_entity_poly.type
_entity_poly.pdbx_seq_one_letter_code
_entity_poly.pdbx_strand_id
1 'polypeptide(L)'
;MEIFSPGDHLIATDDLYGGTLRLWNTISHKNGISVDCVDTSNVETVKAAIRPETKAIYLETPSNPMMKVADIQAIAELAHAHECLLIVDNTFLSPYFQKPLTLGADIVVHSGTKYLEGHNDTLSGFLVVKDDALYQQLNNIYKTTGACLSAFDSWLLLRGIKTLAVRMEQHQKNALAIAHWLEQRPEVEKVYYIGLDSRPDKALIDRQCSGYGE
;
A
#
# COMPACT_ATOMS: atom_id res chain seq x y z
N MET A 1 9.60 2.30 -9.76
CA MET A 1 9.80 3.57 -10.53
C MET A 1 10.36 3.32 -11.92
N GLU A 2 11.23 2.35 -12.10
CA GLU A 2 11.90 2.03 -13.38
C GLU A 2 10.98 1.59 -14.53
N ILE A 3 9.68 1.39 -14.28
CA ILE A 3 8.69 1.13 -15.34
C ILE A 3 8.20 2.42 -16.00
N PHE A 4 8.50 3.59 -15.44
CA PHE A 4 8.09 4.90 -15.94
C PHE A 4 9.23 5.61 -16.65
N SER A 5 8.87 6.51 -17.56
CA SER A 5 9.80 7.30 -18.39
C SER A 5 9.79 8.77 -18.00
N PRO A 6 10.84 9.52 -18.34
CA PRO A 6 10.82 10.98 -18.20
C PRO A 6 9.61 11.60 -18.90
N GLY A 7 8.88 12.46 -18.20
CA GLY A 7 7.62 13.07 -18.66
C GLY A 7 6.36 12.37 -18.12
N ASP A 8 6.48 11.15 -17.62
CA ASP A 8 5.34 10.47 -16.99
C ASP A 8 4.92 11.14 -15.70
N HIS A 9 3.61 11.09 -15.44
CA HIS A 9 3.00 11.60 -14.23
C HIS A 9 2.35 10.47 -13.43
N LEU A 10 2.45 10.56 -12.09
CA LEU A 10 1.76 9.67 -11.16
C LEU A 10 0.89 10.48 -10.21
N ILE A 11 -0.21 9.89 -9.78
CA ILE A 11 -1.03 10.36 -8.66
C ILE A 11 -0.75 9.46 -7.48
N ALA A 12 -0.65 10.02 -6.28
CA ALA A 12 -0.37 9.23 -5.09
C ALA A 12 -1.16 9.70 -3.88
N THR A 13 -1.36 8.82 -2.91
CA THR A 13 -1.91 9.16 -1.60
C THR A 13 -1.08 10.26 -0.94
N ASP A 14 -1.73 11.28 -0.37
CA ASP A 14 -1.08 12.41 0.32
C ASP A 14 -0.50 12.03 1.68
N ASP A 15 -1.08 11.04 2.32
CA ASP A 15 -0.70 10.50 3.62
C ASP A 15 -0.10 9.11 3.43
N LEU A 16 1.22 9.04 3.27
CA LEU A 16 1.93 7.79 2.98
C LEU A 16 3.32 7.75 3.60
N TYR A 17 3.94 6.58 3.56
CA TYR A 17 5.28 6.35 4.09
C TYR A 17 6.29 7.39 3.60
N GLY A 18 6.93 8.08 4.54
CA GLY A 18 7.87 9.17 4.23
C GLY A 18 9.08 8.75 3.37
N GLY A 19 9.42 7.46 3.35
CA GLY A 19 10.46 6.93 2.46
C GLY A 19 10.03 6.93 0.99
N THR A 20 8.77 6.63 0.71
CA THR A 20 8.18 6.69 -0.63
C THR A 20 8.12 8.14 -1.12
N LEU A 21 7.65 9.05 -0.25
CA LEU A 21 7.61 10.48 -0.57
C LEU A 21 9.01 11.03 -0.85
N ARG A 22 10.00 10.65 -0.05
CA ARG A 22 11.40 11.03 -0.28
C ARG A 22 11.94 10.50 -1.61
N LEU A 23 11.64 9.25 -1.97
CA LEU A 23 12.01 8.66 -3.26
C LEU A 23 11.47 9.52 -4.42
N TRP A 24 10.20 9.90 -4.36
CA TRP A 24 9.58 10.71 -5.41
C TRP A 24 10.18 12.11 -5.52
N ASN A 25 10.32 12.79 -4.40
CA ASN A 25 10.83 14.16 -4.36
C ASN A 25 12.34 14.27 -4.72
N THR A 26 13.08 13.16 -4.64
CA THR A 26 14.53 13.17 -4.91
C THR A 26 14.88 12.44 -6.20
N ILE A 27 14.64 11.13 -6.23
CA ILE A 27 15.10 10.28 -7.34
C ILE A 27 14.16 10.38 -8.54
N SER A 28 12.84 10.22 -8.31
CA SER A 28 11.86 10.25 -9.41
C SER A 28 11.79 11.60 -10.08
N HIS A 29 11.76 12.67 -9.30
CA HIS A 29 11.81 14.05 -9.82
C HIS A 29 13.07 14.31 -10.65
N LYS A 30 14.23 13.86 -10.17
CA LYS A 30 15.51 13.97 -10.91
C LYS A 30 15.46 13.19 -12.22
N ASN A 31 14.72 12.09 -12.28
CA ASN A 31 14.54 11.28 -13.48
C ASN A 31 13.40 11.80 -14.39
N GLY A 32 12.86 12.98 -14.13
CA GLY A 32 11.83 13.62 -14.96
C GLY A 32 10.43 13.04 -14.76
N ILE A 33 10.18 12.30 -13.69
CA ILE A 33 8.87 11.76 -13.32
C ILE A 33 8.21 12.73 -12.33
N SER A 34 6.98 13.15 -12.60
CA SER A 34 6.20 14.02 -11.70
C SER A 34 5.21 13.20 -10.88
N VAL A 35 4.96 13.63 -9.64
CA VAL A 35 4.00 12.98 -8.74
C VAL A 35 3.17 14.03 -8.04
N ASP A 36 1.85 13.93 -8.14
CA ASP A 36 0.90 14.73 -7.37
C ASP A 36 0.35 13.89 -6.22
N CYS A 37 0.53 14.38 -4.99
CA CYS A 37 -0.02 13.76 -3.80
C CYS A 37 -1.40 14.36 -3.52
N VAL A 38 -2.43 13.51 -3.43
CA VAL A 38 -3.82 13.92 -3.23
C VAL A 38 -4.52 13.04 -2.20
N ASP A 39 -5.63 13.52 -1.65
CA ASP A 39 -6.48 12.71 -0.77
C ASP A 39 -7.19 11.60 -1.57
N THR A 40 -6.62 10.40 -1.54
CA THR A 40 -7.13 9.23 -2.26
C THR A 40 -8.32 8.55 -1.57
N SER A 41 -8.71 8.98 -0.37
CA SER A 41 -9.96 8.54 0.26
C SER A 41 -11.20 9.10 -0.46
N ASN A 42 -11.01 10.10 -1.32
CA ASN A 42 -12.03 10.69 -2.17
C ASN A 42 -11.71 10.47 -3.65
N VAL A 43 -12.50 9.62 -4.32
CA VAL A 43 -12.33 9.25 -5.74
C VAL A 43 -12.39 10.47 -6.67
N GLU A 44 -13.23 11.47 -6.36
CA GLU A 44 -13.35 12.69 -7.18
C GLU A 44 -12.06 13.53 -7.13
N THR A 45 -11.36 13.54 -6.02
CA THR A 45 -10.06 14.20 -5.89
C THR A 45 -9.01 13.51 -6.78
N VAL A 46 -9.00 12.19 -6.79
CA VAL A 46 -8.12 11.40 -7.67
C VAL A 46 -8.44 11.68 -9.14
N LYS A 47 -9.73 11.65 -9.50
CA LYS A 47 -10.20 11.93 -10.86
C LYS A 47 -9.79 13.31 -11.36
N ALA A 48 -9.92 14.33 -10.52
CA ALA A 48 -9.55 15.71 -10.85
C ALA A 48 -8.04 15.90 -11.08
N ALA A 49 -7.20 15.01 -10.53
CA ALA A 49 -5.75 15.06 -10.67
C ALA A 49 -5.23 14.32 -11.93
N ILE A 50 -6.07 13.56 -12.65
CA ILE A 50 -5.67 12.83 -13.85
C ILE A 50 -5.34 13.80 -14.98
N ARG A 51 -4.19 13.56 -15.63
CA ARG A 51 -3.67 14.31 -16.78
C ARG A 51 -3.39 13.36 -17.95
N PRO A 52 -3.20 13.86 -19.18
CA PRO A 52 -2.83 13.02 -20.31
C PRO A 52 -1.53 12.21 -20.09
N GLU A 53 -0.60 12.76 -19.32
CA GLU A 53 0.69 12.14 -18.97
C GLU A 53 0.59 11.17 -17.78
N THR A 54 -0.56 11.06 -17.13
CA THR A 54 -0.75 10.14 -15.99
C THR A 54 -0.62 8.70 -16.44
N LYS A 55 0.26 7.93 -15.77
CA LYS A 55 0.52 6.51 -16.08
C LYS A 55 0.16 5.58 -14.96
N ALA A 56 0.11 6.09 -13.72
CA ALA A 56 -0.28 5.26 -12.59
C ALA A 56 -0.91 6.08 -11.46
N ILE A 57 -1.74 5.38 -10.68
CA ILE A 57 -2.24 5.83 -9.38
C ILE A 57 -1.60 4.92 -8.32
N TYR A 58 -0.93 5.51 -7.34
CA TYR A 58 -0.30 4.81 -6.23
C TYR A 58 -1.07 5.04 -4.94
N LEU A 59 -1.64 3.98 -4.40
CA LEU A 59 -2.35 4.00 -3.13
C LEU A 59 -1.50 3.39 -2.02
N GLU A 60 -1.52 4.01 -0.85
CA GLU A 60 -1.23 3.35 0.41
C GLU A 60 -2.53 3.33 1.22
N THR A 61 -3.09 2.14 1.44
CA THR A 61 -4.39 2.01 2.11
C THR A 61 -4.46 0.74 2.98
N PRO A 62 -4.67 0.89 4.30
CA PRO A 62 -4.76 2.16 5.04
C PRO A 62 -3.49 3.00 4.94
N SER A 63 -3.63 4.33 5.01
CA SER A 63 -2.51 5.27 4.90
C SER A 63 -1.70 5.37 6.20
N ASN A 64 -0.51 5.95 6.13
CA ASN A 64 0.40 6.13 7.26
C ASN A 64 0.74 7.63 7.46
N PRO A 65 0.41 8.27 8.61
CA PRO A 65 -0.09 7.64 9.85
C PRO A 65 -1.61 7.76 10.08
N MET A 66 -2.37 8.45 9.21
CA MET A 66 -3.74 8.88 9.51
C MET A 66 -4.80 7.79 9.30
N MET A 67 -4.41 6.59 8.86
CA MET A 67 -5.33 5.48 8.62
C MET A 67 -6.51 5.83 7.70
N LYS A 68 -6.26 6.68 6.68
CA LYS A 68 -7.24 6.95 5.62
C LYS A 68 -7.42 5.69 4.77
N VAL A 69 -8.63 5.44 4.32
CA VAL A 69 -8.95 4.27 3.48
C VAL A 69 -9.43 4.72 2.11
N ALA A 70 -8.79 4.21 1.08
CA ALA A 70 -9.18 4.42 -0.32
C ALA A 70 -10.02 3.23 -0.82
N ASP A 71 -11.05 3.50 -1.63
CA ASP A 71 -11.82 2.45 -2.32
C ASP A 71 -11.00 1.92 -3.49
N ILE A 72 -10.32 0.78 -3.28
CA ILE A 72 -9.43 0.17 -4.28
C ILE A 72 -10.19 -0.14 -5.57
N GLN A 73 -11.39 -0.70 -5.46
CA GLN A 73 -12.17 -1.08 -6.64
C GLN A 73 -12.59 0.14 -7.47
N ALA A 74 -13.14 1.16 -6.81
CA ALA A 74 -13.58 2.37 -7.51
C ALA A 74 -12.39 3.09 -8.18
N ILE A 75 -11.22 3.13 -7.52
CA ILE A 75 -10.01 3.74 -8.09
C ILE A 75 -9.42 2.86 -9.20
N ALA A 76 -9.52 1.52 -9.12
CA ALA A 76 -9.12 0.63 -10.21
C ALA A 76 -9.94 0.88 -11.48
N GLU A 77 -11.26 0.97 -11.34
CA GLU A 77 -12.16 1.27 -12.47
C GLU A 77 -11.83 2.65 -13.09
N LEU A 78 -11.55 3.65 -12.25
CA LEU A 78 -11.11 4.97 -12.69
C LEU A 78 -9.76 4.92 -13.40
N ALA A 79 -8.75 4.25 -12.83
CA ALA A 79 -7.42 4.13 -13.41
C ALA A 79 -7.47 3.46 -14.79
N HIS A 80 -8.16 2.33 -14.89
CA HIS A 80 -8.26 1.58 -16.14
C HIS A 80 -9.05 2.32 -17.22
N ALA A 81 -10.06 3.12 -16.85
CA ALA A 81 -10.77 3.99 -17.81
C ALA A 81 -9.87 5.07 -18.44
N HIS A 82 -8.73 5.37 -17.81
CA HIS A 82 -7.72 6.32 -18.26
C HIS A 82 -6.40 5.65 -18.69
N GLU A 83 -6.40 4.34 -18.92
CA GLU A 83 -5.20 3.56 -19.30
C GLU A 83 -4.03 3.70 -18.32
N CYS A 84 -4.34 3.93 -17.03
CA CYS A 84 -3.39 4.03 -15.93
C CYS A 84 -3.28 2.71 -15.16
N LEU A 85 -2.10 2.40 -14.64
CA LEU A 85 -1.90 1.32 -13.68
C LEU A 85 -2.41 1.72 -12.30
N LEU A 86 -3.02 0.78 -11.59
CA LEU A 86 -3.26 0.92 -10.15
C LEU A 86 -2.20 0.14 -9.36
N ILE A 87 -1.43 0.85 -8.56
CA ILE A 87 -0.40 0.30 -7.66
C ILE A 87 -0.88 0.48 -6.23
N VAL A 88 -0.93 -0.60 -5.45
CA VAL A 88 -1.40 -0.55 -4.06
C VAL A 88 -0.32 -1.04 -3.12
N ASP A 89 0.15 -0.17 -2.23
CA ASP A 89 0.95 -0.56 -1.08
C ASP A 89 0.03 -1.15 -0.02
N ASN A 90 0.17 -2.44 0.20
CA ASN A 90 -0.66 -3.24 1.10
C ASN A 90 0.11 -3.70 2.34
N THR A 91 1.11 -2.93 2.75
CA THR A 91 2.01 -3.30 3.83
C THR A 91 1.28 -3.49 5.16
N PHE A 92 0.36 -2.58 5.52
CA PHE A 92 -0.32 -2.62 6.83
C PHE A 92 -1.26 -3.80 7.01
N LEU A 93 -2.04 -4.14 5.99
CA LEU A 93 -3.01 -5.23 6.11
C LEU A 93 -2.42 -6.57 5.71
N SER A 94 -1.27 -6.57 5.04
CA SER A 94 -0.65 -7.78 4.48
C SER A 94 -1.60 -8.53 3.53
N PRO A 95 -1.17 -9.57 2.81
CA PRO A 95 -2.10 -10.38 2.00
C PRO A 95 -3.08 -11.20 2.84
N TYR A 96 -2.91 -11.19 4.16
CA TYR A 96 -3.79 -11.90 5.08
C TYR A 96 -5.15 -11.20 5.21
N PHE A 97 -5.18 -9.88 5.43
CA PHE A 97 -6.41 -9.12 5.63
C PHE A 97 -6.91 -8.37 4.40
N GLN A 98 -6.07 -8.04 3.42
CA GLN A 98 -6.48 -7.35 2.21
C GLN A 98 -5.81 -7.94 0.97
N LYS A 99 -6.57 -8.09 -0.12
CA LYS A 99 -6.11 -8.71 -1.38
C LYS A 99 -6.34 -7.79 -2.57
N PRO A 100 -5.53 -6.72 -2.75
CA PRO A 100 -5.79 -5.69 -3.75
C PRO A 100 -5.88 -6.19 -5.20
N LEU A 101 -5.16 -7.27 -5.58
CA LEU A 101 -5.28 -7.86 -6.92
C LEU A 101 -6.69 -8.36 -7.24
N THR A 102 -7.46 -8.77 -6.22
CA THR A 102 -8.86 -9.20 -6.40
C THR A 102 -9.83 -8.04 -6.49
N LEU A 103 -9.37 -6.84 -6.14
CA LEU A 103 -10.10 -5.58 -6.18
C LEU A 103 -9.72 -4.70 -7.38
N GLY A 104 -8.90 -5.22 -8.30
CA GLY A 104 -8.54 -4.55 -9.53
C GLY A 104 -7.14 -3.88 -9.55
N ALA A 105 -6.33 -4.01 -8.50
CA ALA A 105 -4.95 -3.53 -8.55
C ALA A 105 -4.12 -4.31 -9.58
N ASP A 106 -3.23 -3.61 -10.30
CA ASP A 106 -2.30 -4.20 -11.26
C ASP A 106 -1.00 -4.64 -10.58
N ILE A 107 -0.53 -3.82 -9.64
CA ILE A 107 0.68 -4.09 -8.86
C ILE A 107 0.34 -3.94 -7.38
N VAL A 108 0.74 -4.91 -6.58
CA VAL A 108 0.69 -4.80 -5.12
C VAL A 108 2.11 -4.72 -4.58
N VAL A 109 2.36 -3.72 -3.76
CA VAL A 109 3.63 -3.49 -3.07
C VAL A 109 3.49 -3.95 -1.61
N HIS A 110 4.51 -4.61 -1.11
CA HIS A 110 4.65 -4.91 0.32
C HIS A 110 6.06 -4.58 0.80
N SER A 111 6.16 -3.86 1.89
CA SER A 111 7.37 -3.89 2.69
C SER A 111 7.42 -5.23 3.43
N GLY A 112 8.24 -6.15 2.93
CA GLY A 112 8.46 -7.43 3.60
C GLY A 112 9.14 -7.28 4.96
N THR A 113 9.84 -6.17 5.17
CA THR A 113 10.43 -5.72 6.44
C THR A 113 9.44 -5.68 7.60
N LYS A 114 8.13 -5.51 7.30
CA LYS A 114 7.06 -5.37 8.31
C LYS A 114 6.46 -6.75 8.64
N TYR A 115 5.15 -6.92 8.42
CA TYR A 115 4.44 -8.13 8.87
C TYR A 115 4.82 -9.42 8.15
N LEU A 116 5.26 -9.35 6.88
CA LEU A 116 5.61 -10.56 6.14
C LEU A 116 6.79 -11.30 6.78
N GLU A 117 7.83 -10.57 7.14
CA GLU A 117 8.94 -11.12 7.91
C GLU A 117 8.57 -11.20 9.40
N GLY A 118 8.17 -10.07 10.00
CA GLY A 118 7.53 -10.01 11.31
C GLY A 118 8.44 -10.13 12.54
N HIS A 119 9.78 -10.10 12.38
CA HIS A 119 10.75 -10.29 13.46
C HIS A 119 11.78 -9.16 13.55
N ASN A 120 11.66 -8.12 12.72
CA ASN A 120 12.51 -6.92 12.71
C ASN A 120 14.00 -7.19 12.44
N ASP A 121 14.32 -8.23 11.68
CA ASP A 121 15.69 -8.67 11.42
C ASP A 121 16.08 -8.70 9.94
N THR A 122 15.15 -8.35 9.01
CA THR A 122 15.45 -8.19 7.58
C THR A 122 14.90 -6.90 6.99
N LEU A 123 15.47 -6.49 5.85
CA LEU A 123 14.94 -5.45 4.97
C LEU A 123 14.58 -6.07 3.64
N SER A 124 13.30 -6.08 3.30
CA SER A 124 12.82 -6.71 2.06
C SER A 124 11.60 -6.01 1.50
N GLY A 125 11.34 -6.22 0.20
CA GLY A 125 10.16 -5.71 -0.48
C GLY A 125 9.65 -6.70 -1.53
N PHE A 126 8.36 -6.61 -1.81
CA PHE A 126 7.71 -7.43 -2.83
C PHE A 126 6.90 -6.59 -3.79
N LEU A 127 6.97 -6.98 -5.05
CA LEU A 127 6.01 -6.58 -6.08
C LEU A 127 5.24 -7.82 -6.50
N VAL A 128 3.92 -7.77 -6.41
CA VAL A 128 3.04 -8.88 -6.78
C VAL A 128 2.14 -8.41 -7.91
N VAL A 129 2.12 -9.15 -9.01
CA VAL A 129 1.35 -8.85 -10.20
C VAL A 129 0.61 -10.10 -10.69
N LYS A 130 -0.46 -9.90 -11.44
CA LYS A 130 -1.23 -10.98 -12.05
C LYS A 130 -0.97 -11.11 -13.55
N ASP A 131 -0.65 -9.98 -14.21
CA ASP A 131 -0.43 -9.93 -15.64
C ASP A 131 0.99 -10.40 -16.01
N ASP A 132 1.10 -11.32 -16.98
CA ASP A 132 2.37 -11.91 -17.39
C ASP A 132 3.30 -10.90 -18.11
N ALA A 133 2.75 -9.97 -18.90
CA ALA A 133 3.57 -8.97 -19.59
C ALA A 133 4.18 -7.99 -18.60
N LEU A 134 3.40 -7.53 -17.63
CA LEU A 134 3.86 -6.68 -16.53
C LEU A 134 4.89 -7.42 -15.65
N TYR A 135 4.66 -8.72 -15.40
CA TYR A 135 5.64 -9.54 -14.70
C TYR A 135 6.98 -9.61 -15.45
N GLN A 136 6.97 -9.84 -16.76
CA GLN A 136 8.21 -9.90 -17.56
C GLN A 136 8.96 -8.56 -17.54
N GLN A 137 8.23 -7.44 -17.62
CA GLN A 137 8.82 -6.11 -17.55
C GLN A 137 9.50 -5.88 -16.18
N LEU A 138 8.79 -6.13 -15.10
CA LEU A 138 9.32 -5.98 -13.73
C LEU A 138 10.48 -6.93 -13.44
N ASN A 139 10.40 -8.18 -13.90
CA ASN A 139 11.47 -9.16 -13.74
C ASN A 139 12.75 -8.78 -14.50
N ASN A 140 12.60 -8.18 -15.69
CA ASN A 140 13.74 -7.65 -16.42
C ASN A 140 14.41 -6.50 -15.68
N ILE A 141 13.63 -5.56 -15.14
CA ILE A 141 14.12 -4.45 -14.31
C ILE A 141 14.84 -5.00 -13.06
N TYR A 142 14.21 -5.93 -12.35
CA TYR A 142 14.76 -6.58 -11.17
C TYR A 142 16.16 -7.19 -11.44
N LYS A 143 16.30 -7.95 -12.53
CA LYS A 143 17.58 -8.55 -12.93
C LYS A 143 18.62 -7.51 -13.33
N THR A 144 18.20 -6.45 -14.04
CA THR A 144 19.09 -5.41 -14.57
C THR A 144 19.64 -4.51 -13.46
N THR A 145 18.78 -4.14 -12.50
CA THR A 145 19.18 -3.29 -11.37
C THR A 145 19.93 -4.04 -10.27
N GLY A 146 19.80 -5.37 -10.24
CA GLY A 146 20.42 -6.19 -9.21
C GLY A 146 19.83 -6.02 -7.81
N ALA A 147 18.60 -5.49 -7.71
CA ALA A 147 17.89 -5.28 -6.43
C ALA A 147 17.41 -6.60 -5.82
N CYS A 148 18.32 -7.57 -5.67
CA CYS A 148 18.02 -8.92 -5.21
C CYS A 148 18.17 -9.05 -3.69
N LEU A 149 17.21 -9.70 -3.06
CA LEU A 149 17.31 -10.08 -1.65
C LEU A 149 18.41 -11.14 -1.48
N SER A 150 19.18 -11.06 -0.38
CA SER A 150 20.19 -12.07 -0.06
C SER A 150 19.55 -13.44 0.21
N ALA A 151 20.33 -14.51 0.05
CA ALA A 151 19.85 -15.87 0.37
C ALA A 151 19.50 -16.01 1.86
N PHE A 152 20.26 -15.35 2.74
CA PHE A 152 20.02 -15.38 4.18
C PHE A 152 18.73 -14.64 4.56
N ASP A 153 18.53 -13.42 4.06
CA ASP A 153 17.31 -12.66 4.29
C ASP A 153 16.09 -13.37 3.70
N SER A 154 16.24 -13.99 2.52
CA SER A 154 15.18 -14.79 1.90
C SER A 154 14.78 -15.98 2.79
N TRP A 155 15.74 -16.64 3.43
CA TRP A 155 15.48 -17.73 4.36
C TRP A 155 14.76 -17.26 5.62
N LEU A 156 15.20 -16.14 6.23
CA LEU A 156 14.52 -15.53 7.39
C LEU A 156 13.08 -15.16 7.05
N LEU A 157 12.87 -14.51 5.91
CA LEU A 157 11.57 -14.11 5.42
C LEU A 157 10.63 -15.31 5.21
N LEU A 158 11.11 -16.38 4.54
CA LEU A 158 10.33 -17.61 4.35
C LEU A 158 9.95 -18.25 5.68
N ARG A 159 10.81 -18.12 6.68
CA ARG A 159 10.53 -18.58 8.04
C ARG A 159 9.48 -17.69 8.72
N GLY A 160 9.59 -16.38 8.60
CA GLY A 160 8.67 -15.39 9.21
C GLY A 160 7.24 -15.51 8.67
N ILE A 161 7.08 -15.69 7.36
CA ILE A 161 5.76 -15.83 6.71
C ILE A 161 4.95 -16.99 7.30
N LYS A 162 5.57 -18.06 7.76
CA LYS A 162 4.88 -19.24 8.32
C LYS A 162 4.00 -18.90 9.54
N THR A 163 4.30 -17.82 10.23
CA THR A 163 3.55 -17.36 11.41
C THR A 163 2.69 -16.12 11.13
N LEU A 164 2.61 -15.68 9.87
CA LEU A 164 1.89 -14.45 9.51
C LEU A 164 0.45 -14.44 10.04
N ALA A 165 -0.31 -15.51 9.79
CA ALA A 165 -1.71 -15.60 10.20
C ALA A 165 -1.90 -15.39 11.71
N VAL A 166 -1.20 -16.17 12.53
CA VAL A 166 -1.34 -16.09 14.00
C VAL A 166 -0.86 -14.75 14.55
N ARG A 167 0.14 -14.12 13.90
CA ARG A 167 0.61 -12.78 14.30
C ARG A 167 -0.42 -11.73 13.93
N MET A 168 -0.96 -11.73 12.71
CA MET A 168 -1.96 -10.74 12.27
C MET A 168 -3.23 -10.81 13.13
N GLU A 169 -3.70 -12.01 13.47
CA GLU A 169 -4.85 -12.18 14.37
C GLU A 169 -4.56 -11.62 15.77
N GLN A 170 -3.38 -11.86 16.32
CA GLN A 170 -3.02 -11.35 17.63
C GLN A 170 -2.81 -9.83 17.61
N HIS A 171 -2.18 -9.29 16.56
CA HIS A 171 -2.01 -7.84 16.38
C HIS A 171 -3.36 -7.14 16.35
N GLN A 172 -4.29 -7.61 15.53
CA GLN A 172 -5.64 -7.05 15.44
C GLN A 172 -6.35 -7.07 16.81
N LYS A 173 -6.29 -8.21 17.51
CA LYS A 173 -6.90 -8.32 18.84
C LYS A 173 -6.33 -7.31 19.82
N ASN A 174 -5.02 -7.12 19.81
CA ASN A 174 -4.35 -6.16 20.68
C ASN A 174 -4.71 -4.72 20.30
N ALA A 175 -4.69 -4.40 19.00
CA ALA A 175 -5.00 -3.06 18.50
C ALA A 175 -6.43 -2.65 18.83
N LEU A 176 -7.42 -3.54 18.61
CA LEU A 176 -8.81 -3.29 18.98
C LEU A 176 -8.96 -3.02 20.48
N ALA A 177 -8.33 -3.82 21.33
CA ALA A 177 -8.38 -3.62 22.79
C ALA A 177 -7.78 -2.26 23.19
N ILE A 178 -6.65 -1.88 22.61
CA ILE A 178 -5.99 -0.61 22.88
C ILE A 178 -6.81 0.56 22.34
N ALA A 179 -7.34 0.46 21.11
CA ALA A 179 -8.13 1.51 20.50
C ALA A 179 -9.40 1.81 21.32
N HIS A 180 -10.14 0.80 21.71
CA HIS A 180 -11.31 0.96 22.58
C HIS A 180 -10.96 1.52 23.97
N TRP A 181 -9.83 1.11 24.52
CA TRP A 181 -9.37 1.68 25.79
C TRP A 181 -9.01 3.17 25.64
N LEU A 182 -8.35 3.55 24.54
CA LEU A 182 -8.00 4.95 24.23
C LEU A 182 -9.24 5.82 24.01
N GLU A 183 -10.27 5.34 23.32
CA GLU A 183 -11.53 6.09 23.12
C GLU A 183 -12.20 6.49 24.43
N GLN A 184 -11.91 5.79 25.54
CA GLN A 184 -12.48 6.07 26.85
C GLN A 184 -11.64 7.04 27.69
N ARG A 185 -10.51 7.53 27.16
CA ARG A 185 -9.62 8.42 27.92
C ARG A 185 -9.96 9.88 27.68
N PRO A 186 -10.17 10.69 28.73
CA PRO A 186 -10.48 12.11 28.57
C PRO A 186 -9.32 12.92 27.95
N GLU A 187 -8.09 12.39 28.01
CA GLU A 187 -6.90 13.00 27.44
C GLU A 187 -6.75 12.73 25.94
N VAL A 188 -7.54 11.81 25.38
CA VAL A 188 -7.49 11.40 23.96
C VAL A 188 -8.63 12.05 23.21
N GLU A 189 -8.32 12.94 22.32
CA GLU A 189 -9.31 13.64 21.50
C GLU A 189 -9.87 12.74 20.40
N LYS A 190 -9.01 11.92 19.77
CA LYS A 190 -9.42 11.04 18.66
C LYS A 190 -8.47 9.86 18.49
N VAL A 191 -9.03 8.70 18.17
CA VAL A 191 -8.30 7.48 17.80
C VAL A 191 -8.46 7.22 16.30
N TYR A 192 -7.34 7.06 15.59
CA TYR A 192 -7.32 6.73 14.18
C TYR A 192 -7.00 5.24 14.01
N TYR A 193 -8.02 4.40 13.98
CA TYR A 193 -7.86 2.98 13.75
C TYR A 193 -9.01 2.44 12.89
N ILE A 194 -8.70 1.66 11.86
CA ILE A 194 -9.70 1.20 10.90
C ILE A 194 -10.67 0.15 11.45
N GLY A 195 -10.34 -0.48 12.58
CA GLY A 195 -11.20 -1.46 13.24
C GLY A 195 -12.33 -0.88 14.08
N LEU A 196 -12.38 0.44 14.30
CA LEU A 196 -13.40 1.07 15.13
C LEU A 196 -14.75 1.19 14.40
N ASP A 197 -15.84 0.83 15.07
CA ASP A 197 -17.20 0.93 14.53
C ASP A 197 -17.65 2.38 14.34
N SER A 198 -17.02 3.33 15.05
CA SER A 198 -17.30 4.77 14.95
C SER A 198 -16.83 5.41 13.64
N ARG A 199 -16.11 4.68 12.80
CA ARG A 199 -15.56 5.21 11.54
C ARG A 199 -16.64 5.41 10.48
N PRO A 200 -16.65 6.56 9.79
CA PRO A 200 -17.65 6.85 8.75
C PRO A 200 -17.48 5.96 7.50
N ASP A 201 -16.28 5.44 7.25
CA ASP A 201 -15.91 4.57 6.13
C ASP A 201 -15.94 3.07 6.48
N LYS A 202 -16.51 2.69 7.63
CA LYS A 202 -16.55 1.30 8.12
C LYS A 202 -17.13 0.31 7.11
N ALA A 203 -18.20 0.68 6.43
CA ALA A 203 -18.83 -0.15 5.40
C ALA A 203 -17.90 -0.46 4.21
N LEU A 204 -17.06 0.51 3.82
CA LEU A 204 -16.02 0.32 2.79
C LEU A 204 -14.95 -0.65 3.30
N ILE A 205 -14.46 -0.43 4.52
CA ILE A 205 -13.44 -1.27 5.15
C ILE A 205 -13.90 -2.73 5.20
N ASP A 206 -15.10 -2.98 5.71
CA ASP A 206 -15.65 -4.34 5.86
C ASP A 206 -15.93 -5.05 4.53
N ARG A 207 -16.18 -4.29 3.45
CA ARG A 207 -16.31 -4.82 2.11
C ARG A 207 -14.95 -5.22 1.50
N GLN A 208 -13.90 -4.43 1.79
CA GLN A 208 -12.60 -4.51 1.15
C GLN A 208 -11.62 -5.41 1.89
N CYS A 209 -11.75 -5.50 3.22
CA CYS A 209 -10.82 -6.16 4.11
C CYS A 209 -11.51 -7.29 4.89
N SER A 210 -10.77 -8.35 5.20
CA SER A 210 -11.23 -9.43 6.09
C SER A 210 -10.80 -9.23 7.54
N GLY A 211 -10.12 -8.13 7.84
CA GLY A 211 -9.65 -7.71 9.15
C GLY A 211 -8.98 -6.34 9.09
N TYR A 212 -8.49 -5.86 10.23
CA TYR A 212 -8.12 -4.45 10.40
C TYR A 212 -6.64 -4.22 10.68
N GLY A 213 -5.85 -5.28 10.94
CA GLY A 213 -4.44 -5.16 11.30
C GLY A 213 -4.21 -4.51 12.68
N GLU A 214 -3.13 -3.79 12.81
CA GLU A 214 -2.78 -3.03 14.03
C GLU A 214 -2.62 -1.55 13.77
#